data_a3eda0a894642f65e1deb75eea296c9d
#
_entry.id   a3eda0a894642f65e1deb75eea296c9d
#
_cell.length_a   1.000
_cell.length_b   1.000
_cell.length_c   1.000
_cell.angle_alpha   90.00
_cell.angle_beta   90.00
_cell.angle_gamma   90.00
#
_symmetry.space_group_name_H-M   'P 1'
#
loop_
_entity.id
_entity.type
_entity.pdbx_description
1 polymer ?
#
loop_
_entity_poly.entity_id
_entity_poly.type
_entity_poly.pdbx_seq_one_letter_code
_entity_poly.pdbx_strand_id
1 'polypeptide(L)'
;MTGRLIINGKDAWTTWGVFLEEGSYGRLLSGDSVKPYTTNESRSIDGVDVWIKDPRLEARRLTVVVCFAERGGSFVGRYNSLISELLQGRMQGGRRIPNSFHVPPIGKNFKFIYMGNTNLTQSNMAIGKVALRFFEPKPNDR
;
A
#
# COMPACT_ATOMS: atom_id res chain seq x y z
N MET A 1 -7.42 17.76 -4.87
CA MET A 1 -6.72 16.47 -4.61
C MET A 1 -7.04 15.36 -5.62
N THR A 2 -7.84 15.68 -6.61
CA THR A 2 -8.13 14.75 -7.69
C THR A 2 -6.84 14.28 -8.38
N GLY A 3 -6.77 12.98 -8.71
CA GLY A 3 -5.64 12.40 -9.43
C GLY A 3 -4.40 12.11 -8.59
N ARG A 4 -4.48 12.18 -7.26
CA ARG A 4 -3.34 11.89 -6.39
C ARG A 4 -3.29 10.46 -5.88
N LEU A 5 -4.42 9.79 -5.84
CA LEU A 5 -4.52 8.39 -5.45
C LEU A 5 -5.65 7.75 -6.24
N ILE A 6 -5.33 6.71 -6.98
CA ILE A 6 -6.32 5.98 -7.79
C ILE A 6 -6.30 4.52 -7.34
N ILE A 7 -7.42 4.06 -6.80
CA ILE A 7 -7.58 2.70 -6.27
C ILE A 7 -8.47 1.92 -7.24
N ASN A 8 -7.93 0.86 -7.83
CA ASN A 8 -8.64 0.00 -8.78
C ASN A 8 -9.29 0.79 -9.93
N GLY A 9 -8.61 1.82 -10.41
CA GLY A 9 -9.10 2.66 -11.49
C GLY A 9 -10.08 3.76 -11.07
N LYS A 10 -10.37 3.86 -9.77
CA LYS A 10 -11.28 4.89 -9.22
C LYS A 10 -10.48 5.94 -8.47
N ASP A 11 -10.70 7.20 -8.79
CA ASP A 11 -10.06 8.30 -8.09
C ASP A 11 -10.55 8.35 -6.64
N ALA A 12 -9.63 8.22 -5.69
CA ALA A 12 -9.97 8.14 -4.27
C ALA A 12 -10.65 9.42 -3.76
N TRP A 13 -10.20 10.57 -4.22
CA TRP A 13 -10.79 11.85 -3.81
C TRP A 13 -12.22 11.98 -4.30
N THR A 14 -12.46 11.69 -5.57
CA THR A 14 -13.78 11.83 -6.18
C THR A 14 -14.76 10.78 -5.65
N THR A 15 -14.31 9.54 -5.49
CA THR A 15 -15.17 8.41 -5.12
C THR A 15 -15.47 8.38 -3.62
N TRP A 16 -14.46 8.59 -2.77
CA TRP A 16 -14.60 8.44 -1.31
C TRP A 16 -14.22 9.68 -0.50
N GLY A 17 -13.71 10.73 -1.15
CA GLY A 17 -13.19 11.88 -0.43
C GLY A 17 -11.94 11.54 0.38
N VAL A 18 -11.11 10.65 -0.13
CA VAL A 18 -9.95 10.08 0.57
C VAL A 18 -8.66 10.61 -0.04
N PHE A 19 -7.70 10.91 0.81
CA PHE A 19 -6.35 11.27 0.40
C PHE A 19 -5.32 10.64 1.35
N LEU A 20 -4.10 10.47 0.85
CA LEU A 20 -3.01 9.93 1.65
C LEU A 20 -2.52 10.95 2.66
N GLU A 21 -2.27 10.52 3.89
CA GLU A 21 -1.52 11.32 4.84
C GLU A 21 -0.11 11.52 4.29
N GLU A 22 0.46 12.70 4.52
CA GLU A 22 1.74 13.08 3.93
C GLU A 22 2.87 12.10 4.25
N GLY A 23 2.93 11.59 5.48
CA GLY A 23 3.91 10.59 5.89
C GLY A 23 3.78 9.25 5.17
N SER A 24 2.63 8.95 4.58
CA SER A 24 2.43 7.70 3.85
C SER A 24 3.19 7.62 2.53
N TYR A 25 3.49 8.75 1.92
CA TYR A 25 4.33 8.75 0.71
C TYR A 25 5.71 8.16 1.00
N GLY A 26 6.31 8.52 2.14
CA GLY A 26 7.58 7.94 2.56
C GLY A 26 7.48 6.45 2.84
N ARG A 27 6.39 6.00 3.46
CA ARG A 27 6.18 4.57 3.72
C ARG A 27 6.01 3.77 2.44
N LEU A 28 5.38 4.34 1.42
CA LEU A 28 5.24 3.69 0.12
C LEU A 28 6.58 3.54 -0.60
N LEU A 29 7.50 4.47 -0.42
CA LEU A 29 8.79 4.49 -1.10
C LEU A 29 9.90 3.75 -0.36
N SER A 30 9.70 3.40 0.90
CA SER A 30 10.73 2.80 1.76
C SER A 30 10.36 1.39 2.20
N GLY A 31 11.29 0.73 2.91
CA GLY A 31 11.03 -0.57 3.51
C GLY A 31 11.24 -1.77 2.59
N ASP A 32 11.85 -1.56 1.42
CA ASP A 32 12.22 -2.67 0.54
C ASP A 32 13.38 -3.45 1.14
N SER A 33 13.25 -4.78 1.12
CA SER A 33 14.31 -5.70 1.54
C SER A 33 14.69 -6.59 0.38
N VAL A 34 15.97 -6.88 0.28
CA VAL A 34 16.51 -7.76 -0.76
C VAL A 34 16.47 -9.19 -0.23
N LYS A 35 16.09 -10.14 -1.10
CA LYS A 35 16.16 -11.56 -0.75
C LYS A 35 17.59 -11.95 -0.40
N PRO A 36 17.80 -12.88 0.56
CA PRO A 36 19.14 -13.29 0.93
C PRO A 36 19.95 -13.78 -0.26
N TYR A 37 21.22 -13.36 -0.32
CA TYR A 37 22.17 -13.87 -1.30
C TYR A 37 22.76 -15.18 -0.84
N THR A 38 23.24 -15.97 -1.78
CA THR A 38 24.08 -17.12 -1.46
C THR A 38 25.40 -16.61 -0.88
N THR A 39 25.78 -17.08 0.29
CA THR A 39 26.99 -16.66 0.98
C THR A 39 27.92 -17.85 1.23
N ASN A 40 29.22 -17.58 1.25
CA ASN A 40 30.25 -18.52 1.65
C ASN A 40 31.09 -17.91 2.76
N GLU A 41 31.10 -18.54 3.93
CA GLU A 41 31.81 -18.08 5.11
C GLU A 41 32.80 -19.15 5.55
N SER A 42 34.08 -18.76 5.72
CA SER A 42 35.14 -19.65 6.11
C SER A 42 36.03 -18.98 7.16
N ARG A 43 36.58 -19.79 8.09
CA ARG A 43 37.53 -19.29 9.08
C ARG A 43 38.84 -18.82 8.48
N SER A 44 39.15 -19.24 7.27
CA SER A 44 40.40 -18.90 6.60
C SER A 44 40.33 -17.57 5.84
N ILE A 45 39.16 -16.92 5.78
CA ILE A 45 38.97 -15.63 5.11
C ILE A 45 38.37 -14.62 6.07
N ASP A 46 38.67 -13.34 5.84
CA ASP A 46 38.01 -12.25 6.56
C ASP A 46 36.68 -11.94 5.88
N GLY A 47 35.62 -11.90 6.72
CA GLY A 47 34.28 -11.60 6.23
C GLY A 47 33.59 -12.77 5.56
N VAL A 48 32.78 -12.47 4.58
CA VAL A 48 31.90 -13.42 3.89
C VAL A 48 31.95 -13.17 2.38
N ASP A 49 32.12 -14.25 1.62
CA ASP A 49 31.95 -14.19 0.18
C ASP A 49 30.45 -14.23 -0.16
N VAL A 50 30.00 -13.30 -1.00
CA VAL A 50 28.61 -13.19 -1.38
C VAL A 50 28.46 -13.40 -2.87
N TRP A 51 27.61 -14.34 -3.26
CA TRP A 51 27.27 -14.57 -4.66
C TRP A 51 26.10 -13.66 -5.03
N ILE A 52 26.38 -12.63 -5.82
CA ILE A 52 25.38 -11.65 -6.25
C ILE A 52 24.95 -12.00 -7.67
N LYS A 53 23.79 -12.65 -7.77
CA LYS A 53 23.20 -13.02 -9.06
C LYS A 53 21.70 -12.77 -8.98
N ASP A 54 21.15 -12.01 -9.93
CA ASP A 54 19.73 -11.70 -10.01
C ASP A 54 19.15 -11.18 -8.70
N PRO A 55 19.58 -9.99 -8.21
CA PRO A 55 19.02 -9.42 -7.00
C PRO A 55 17.50 -9.29 -7.10
N ARG A 56 16.79 -9.75 -6.08
CA ARG A 56 15.31 -9.72 -6.02
C ARG A 56 14.87 -9.07 -4.72
N LEU A 57 13.75 -8.36 -4.79
CA LEU A 57 13.13 -7.80 -3.60
C LEU A 57 12.23 -8.83 -2.93
N GLU A 58 12.20 -8.80 -1.59
CA GLU A 58 11.24 -9.58 -0.82
C GLU A 58 9.88 -8.93 -0.88
N ALA A 59 8.83 -9.73 -0.73
CA ALA A 59 7.49 -9.23 -0.42
C ALA A 59 7.55 -8.39 0.85
N ARG A 60 6.72 -7.35 0.95
CA ARG A 60 6.73 -6.51 2.15
C ARG A 60 5.34 -6.30 2.71
N ARG A 61 5.30 -5.96 4.00
CA ARG A 61 4.10 -5.53 4.71
C ARG A 61 4.27 -4.07 5.07
N LEU A 62 3.24 -3.28 4.87
CA LEU A 62 3.30 -1.87 5.16
C LEU A 62 1.95 -1.35 5.64
N THR A 63 2.00 -0.20 6.27
CA THR A 63 0.81 0.51 6.74
C THR A 63 0.72 1.83 5.99
N VAL A 64 -0.44 2.10 5.44
CA VAL A 64 -0.73 3.35 4.71
C VAL A 64 -1.85 4.06 5.44
N VAL A 65 -1.65 5.32 5.78
CA VAL A 65 -2.66 6.13 6.46
C VAL A 65 -3.39 6.97 5.44
N VAL A 66 -4.72 6.84 5.43
CA VAL A 66 -5.59 7.65 4.58
C VAL A 66 -6.50 8.52 5.43
N CYS A 67 -6.83 9.69 4.92
CA CYS A 67 -7.69 10.66 5.58
C CYS A 67 -8.97 10.82 4.79
N PHE A 68 -10.09 10.91 5.51
CA PHE A 68 -11.41 11.21 4.94
C PHE A 68 -11.68 12.70 5.12
N ALA A 69 -11.85 13.41 4.01
CA ALA A 69 -12.19 14.83 4.03
C ALA A 69 -13.66 15.05 4.37
N GLU A 70 -13.98 16.24 4.85
CA GLU A 70 -15.37 16.62 5.11
C GLU A 70 -16.11 16.82 3.79
N ARG A 71 -17.27 16.16 3.65
CA ARG A 71 -18.12 16.25 2.46
C ARG A 71 -19.61 16.40 2.83
N GLY A 72 -19.89 16.95 4.02
CA GLY A 72 -21.25 17.00 4.53
C GLY A 72 -21.74 15.63 4.98
N GLY A 73 -22.20 15.53 6.22
CA GLY A 73 -22.63 14.27 6.80
C GLY A 73 -21.48 13.39 7.30
N SER A 74 -21.79 12.16 7.62
CA SER A 74 -20.84 11.22 8.21
C SER A 74 -19.90 10.61 7.16
N PHE A 75 -18.64 10.43 7.52
CA PHE A 75 -17.69 9.71 6.66
C PHE A 75 -17.88 8.18 6.72
N VAL A 76 -18.68 7.65 7.64
CA VAL A 76 -18.80 6.21 7.89
C VAL A 76 -19.24 5.43 6.65
N GLY A 77 -20.17 5.95 5.87
CA GLY A 77 -20.62 5.31 4.63
C GLY A 77 -19.49 5.22 3.60
N ARG A 78 -18.70 6.29 3.49
CA ARG A 78 -17.53 6.32 2.58
C ARG A 78 -16.44 5.36 3.06
N TYR A 79 -16.21 5.30 4.38
CA TYR A 79 -15.29 4.35 4.99
C TYR A 79 -15.70 2.91 4.67
N ASN A 80 -16.95 2.55 4.88
CA ASN A 80 -17.45 1.21 4.60
C ASN A 80 -17.33 0.86 3.12
N SER A 81 -17.60 1.81 2.23
CA SER A 81 -17.45 1.62 0.80
C SER A 81 -15.99 1.36 0.39
N LEU A 82 -15.05 2.12 0.96
CA LEU A 82 -13.63 1.92 0.70
C LEU A 82 -13.15 0.55 1.18
N ILE A 83 -13.51 0.16 2.39
CA ILE A 83 -13.12 -1.14 2.94
C ILE A 83 -13.69 -2.28 2.11
N SER A 84 -14.94 -2.16 1.66
CA SER A 84 -15.55 -3.15 0.77
C SER A 84 -14.80 -3.29 -0.54
N GLU A 85 -14.40 -2.17 -1.15
CA GLU A 85 -13.60 -2.17 -2.38
C GLU A 85 -12.25 -2.87 -2.18
N LEU A 86 -11.58 -2.58 -1.06
CA LEU A 86 -10.28 -3.19 -0.76
C LEU A 86 -10.39 -4.68 -0.47
N LEU A 87 -11.47 -5.11 0.20
CA LEU A 87 -11.70 -6.54 0.50
C LEU A 87 -11.98 -7.35 -0.77
N GLN A 88 -12.77 -6.78 -1.68
CA GLN A 88 -13.12 -7.47 -2.91
C GLN A 88 -11.95 -7.56 -3.87
N GLY A 89 -11.08 -6.55 -3.87
CA GLY A 89 -9.96 -6.49 -4.80
C GLY A 89 -10.41 -6.36 -6.24
N ARG A 90 -9.52 -6.69 -7.16
CA ARG A 90 -9.83 -6.73 -8.59
C ARG A 90 -10.09 -8.16 -9.04
N MET A 91 -10.83 -8.31 -10.12
CA MET A 91 -11.10 -9.61 -10.72
C MET A 91 -10.47 -9.68 -12.10
N GLN A 92 -9.80 -10.79 -12.40
CA GLN A 92 -9.23 -11.06 -13.72
C GLN A 92 -9.36 -12.54 -14.02
N GLY A 93 -10.04 -12.87 -15.10
CA GLY A 93 -10.24 -14.26 -15.50
C GLY A 93 -10.93 -15.12 -14.44
N GLY A 94 -11.89 -14.55 -13.70
CA GLY A 94 -12.61 -15.23 -12.62
C GLY A 94 -11.82 -15.38 -11.33
N ARG A 95 -10.62 -14.82 -11.25
CA ARG A 95 -9.76 -14.85 -10.05
C ARG A 95 -9.64 -13.47 -9.44
N ARG A 96 -9.54 -13.42 -8.11
CA ARG A 96 -9.22 -12.18 -7.40
C ARG A 96 -7.72 -11.92 -7.52
N ILE A 97 -7.38 -10.68 -7.84
CA ILE A 97 -5.99 -10.21 -7.93
C ILE A 97 -5.79 -9.02 -6.97
N PRO A 98 -4.54 -8.69 -6.62
CA PRO A 98 -4.29 -7.58 -5.70
C PRO A 98 -4.90 -6.27 -6.16
N ASN A 99 -5.22 -5.40 -5.19
CA ASN A 99 -5.69 -4.05 -5.47
C ASN A 99 -4.61 -3.25 -6.18
N SER A 100 -5.02 -2.40 -7.11
CA SER A 100 -4.14 -1.44 -7.76
C SER A 100 -4.18 -0.13 -6.98
N PHE A 101 -3.02 0.33 -6.52
CA PHE A 101 -2.82 1.60 -5.82
C PHE A 101 -1.91 2.47 -6.66
N HIS A 102 -2.51 3.26 -7.53
CA HIS A 102 -1.75 4.16 -8.40
C HIS A 102 -1.59 5.51 -7.71
N VAL A 103 -0.35 5.94 -7.55
CA VAL A 103 0.00 7.20 -6.86
C VAL A 103 0.77 8.09 -7.84
N PRO A 104 0.07 8.89 -8.66
CA PRO A 104 0.70 9.72 -9.69
C PRO A 104 1.81 10.65 -9.19
N PRO A 105 1.71 11.30 -7.99
CA PRO A 105 2.78 12.17 -7.52
C PRO A 105 4.15 11.49 -7.41
N ILE A 106 4.21 10.20 -7.18
CA ILE A 106 5.46 9.45 -7.13
C ILE A 106 5.63 8.50 -8.31
N GLY A 107 4.70 8.51 -9.26
CA GLY A 107 4.80 7.77 -10.51
C GLY A 107 4.81 6.26 -10.36
N LYS A 108 4.17 5.71 -9.33
CA LYS A 108 4.16 4.28 -9.06
C LYS A 108 2.76 3.73 -8.96
N ASN A 109 2.60 2.47 -9.37
CA ASN A 109 1.36 1.73 -9.30
C ASN A 109 1.57 0.47 -8.49
N PHE A 110 1.28 0.55 -7.19
CA PHE A 110 1.49 -0.55 -6.25
C PHE A 110 0.39 -1.60 -6.40
N LYS A 111 0.75 -2.86 -6.12
CA LYS A 111 -0.20 -3.97 -6.08
C LYS A 111 -0.27 -4.48 -4.65
N PHE A 112 -1.38 -4.23 -3.97
CA PHE A 112 -1.53 -4.51 -2.54
C PHE A 112 -2.68 -5.46 -2.26
N ILE A 113 -2.44 -6.38 -1.33
CA ILE A 113 -3.49 -7.20 -0.73
C ILE A 113 -3.88 -6.56 0.60
N TYR A 114 -5.15 -6.28 0.79
CA TYR A 114 -5.66 -5.68 2.03
C TYR A 114 -5.62 -6.69 3.17
N MET A 115 -4.97 -6.32 4.28
CA MET A 115 -4.78 -7.19 5.44
C MET A 115 -5.58 -6.73 6.67
N GLY A 116 -6.34 -5.66 6.55
CA GLY A 116 -7.09 -5.09 7.65
C GLY A 116 -6.70 -3.66 7.94
N ASN A 117 -7.30 -3.08 8.97
CA ASN A 117 -6.98 -1.72 9.39
C ASN A 117 -6.79 -1.66 10.90
N THR A 118 -6.11 -0.61 11.34
CA THR A 118 -5.89 -0.30 12.74
C THR A 118 -6.04 1.20 12.96
N ASN A 119 -6.32 1.59 14.21
CA ASN A 119 -6.27 2.99 14.62
C ASN A 119 -7.16 3.93 13.79
N LEU A 120 -8.43 3.58 13.64
CA LEU A 120 -9.41 4.53 13.12
C LEU A 120 -9.52 5.69 14.11
N THR A 121 -9.04 6.86 13.71
CA THR A 121 -9.14 8.09 14.48
C THR A 121 -10.20 8.98 13.87
N GLN A 122 -11.08 9.48 14.69
CA GLN A 122 -12.22 10.28 14.26
C GLN A 122 -12.18 11.62 15.00
N SER A 123 -12.00 12.72 14.24
CA SER A 123 -12.08 14.07 14.83
C SER A 123 -13.54 14.48 15.08
N ASN A 124 -14.43 14.08 14.18
CA ASN A 124 -15.88 14.24 14.30
C ASN A 124 -16.55 13.27 13.31
N MET A 125 -17.86 13.33 13.18
CA MET A 125 -18.59 12.42 12.28
C MET A 125 -18.30 12.65 10.79
N ALA A 126 -17.70 13.77 10.42
CA ALA A 126 -17.41 14.12 9.03
C ALA A 126 -15.97 13.83 8.61
N ILE A 127 -15.02 13.77 9.55
CA ILE A 127 -13.58 13.66 9.29
C ILE A 127 -13.02 12.47 10.05
N GLY A 128 -12.30 11.61 9.36
CA GLY A 128 -11.64 10.47 9.96
C GLY A 128 -10.28 10.18 9.34
N LYS A 129 -9.51 9.35 10.02
CA LYS A 129 -8.19 8.90 9.59
C LYS A 129 -8.06 7.44 9.96
N VAL A 130 -7.60 6.61 9.02
CA VAL A 130 -7.45 5.17 9.24
C VAL A 130 -6.12 4.68 8.71
N ALA A 131 -5.49 3.78 9.47
CA ALA A 131 -4.26 3.11 9.05
C ALA A 131 -4.64 1.78 8.39
N LEU A 132 -4.36 1.65 7.10
CA LEU A 132 -4.65 0.46 6.32
C LEU A 132 -3.38 -0.40 6.25
N ARG A 133 -3.52 -1.68 6.56
CA ARG A 133 -2.41 -2.64 6.47
C ARG A 133 -2.48 -3.38 5.16
N PHE A 134 -1.35 -3.42 4.46
CA PHE A 134 -1.24 -4.07 3.16
C PHE A 134 -0.09 -5.05 3.11
N PHE A 135 -0.24 -6.04 2.25
CA PHE A 135 0.83 -6.96 1.85
C PHE A 135 1.12 -6.73 0.37
N GLU A 136 2.37 -6.43 0.04
CA GLU A 136 2.83 -6.26 -1.33
C GLU A 136 3.61 -7.51 -1.74
N PRO A 137 3.01 -8.41 -2.54
CA PRO A 137 3.65 -9.69 -2.86
C PRO A 137 4.81 -9.56 -3.86
N LYS A 138 4.75 -8.57 -4.74
CA LYS A 138 5.72 -8.39 -5.81
C LYS A 138 6.18 -6.93 -5.91
N PRO A 139 7.15 -6.48 -5.07
CA PRO A 139 7.58 -5.08 -5.07
C PRO A 139 8.16 -4.57 -6.37
N ASN A 140 8.68 -5.45 -7.22
CA ASN A 140 9.21 -5.05 -8.52
C ASN A 140 8.14 -4.78 -9.57
N ASP A 141 6.87 -5.04 -9.26
CA ASP A 141 5.73 -4.81 -10.16
C ASP A 141 5.01 -3.50 -9.77
N ARG A 142 5.72 -2.40 -9.85
CA ARG A 142 5.18 -1.09 -9.48
C ARG A 142 4.95 -0.18 -10.67
#